data_0949aa98cc8395f3aaa3884d921b4506
#
_entry.id   0949aa98cc8395f3aaa3884d921b4506
#
_cell.length_a   1.000
_cell.length_b   1.000
_cell.length_c   1.000
_cell.angle_alpha   90.00
_cell.angle_beta   90.00
_cell.angle_gamma   90.00
#
_symmetry.space_group_name_H-M   'P 1'
#
loop_
_entity.id
_entity.type
_entity.pdbx_description
1 polymer ?
#
loop_
_entity_poly.entity_id
_entity_poly.type
_entity_poly.pdbx_seq_one_letter_code
_entity_poly.pdbx_strand_id
1 'polypeptide(L)'
;SQPWFAHLSFLRPHPPFVAAGQWAQKYDPAQCEDPIGVAENRHWLHDVLLQHGATKAPQSRSEMQHVRAQYFGNISHVDEQLGRIFDELKRRGEWENTVVVVSSDHGEQLGDQGLLNKAGYFESSYHIGCIVRVPQYEAAHGNVVNEFTENIDIFPTLCEVMGEAIPLQCDGMSLSSFLHNEIPVRWRDAATYEWDWRDVLIGIHPEHDAYRWPYDRRLEESHLTVRRSSEYAYVHFGDGSWLCFNVGDDPTWGTTTTDAAIVLREAQAMLTWRANHAERILAGMLLENGGIGRLPAGFSSE
;
A
#
# COMPACT_ATOMS: atom_id res chain seq x y z
N SER A 1 -18.99 -12.40 28.11
CA SER A 1 -17.84 -11.50 28.04
C SER A 1 -18.23 -10.33 27.13
N GLN A 2 -17.70 -9.15 27.39
CA GLN A 2 -17.91 -8.03 26.47
C GLN A 2 -17.05 -8.23 25.21
N PRO A 3 -17.53 -7.77 24.02
CA PRO A 3 -16.71 -7.73 22.84
C PRO A 3 -15.44 -6.91 23.07
N TRP A 4 -14.34 -7.28 22.41
CA TRP A 4 -13.09 -6.57 22.47
C TRP A 4 -12.53 -6.36 21.06
N PHE A 5 -11.70 -5.34 20.92
CA PHE A 5 -10.92 -5.04 19.73
C PHE A 5 -9.45 -4.92 20.13
N ALA A 6 -8.57 -5.48 19.32
CA ALA A 6 -7.13 -5.34 19.50
C ALA A 6 -6.47 -5.00 18.16
N HIS A 7 -5.65 -3.96 18.16
CA HIS A 7 -4.75 -3.63 17.07
C HIS A 7 -3.32 -3.97 17.51
N LEU A 8 -2.69 -4.89 16.79
CA LEU A 8 -1.33 -5.34 17.03
C LEU A 8 -0.44 -4.85 15.89
N SER A 9 0.56 -4.06 16.24
CA SER A 9 1.52 -3.54 15.27
C SER A 9 2.89 -4.18 15.47
N PHE A 10 3.42 -4.78 14.41
CA PHE A 10 4.78 -5.30 14.36
C PHE A 10 5.66 -4.31 13.60
N LEU A 11 6.75 -3.88 14.23
CA LEU A 11 7.71 -3.01 13.53
C LEU A 11 8.47 -3.78 12.44
N ARG A 12 8.73 -5.06 12.64
CA ARG A 12 9.37 -5.90 11.63
C ARG A 12 8.36 -6.28 10.55
N PRO A 13 8.84 -6.42 9.28
CA PRO A 13 10.22 -6.50 8.76
C PRO A 13 10.91 -5.15 8.46
N HIS A 14 10.40 -4.00 8.92
CA HIS A 14 11.00 -2.67 8.74
C HIS A 14 12.52 -2.63 9.07
N PRO A 15 13.34 -1.85 8.35
CA PRO A 15 14.77 -1.69 8.63
C PRO A 15 15.07 -1.40 10.11
N PRO A 16 16.28 -1.75 10.58
CA PRO A 16 17.39 -2.37 9.85
C PRO A 16 17.10 -3.84 9.53
N PHE A 17 17.50 -4.28 8.32
CA PHE A 17 17.27 -5.65 7.83
C PHE A 17 18.21 -6.64 8.53
N VAL A 18 17.91 -6.93 9.77
CA VAL A 18 18.63 -7.89 10.62
C VAL A 18 17.61 -8.76 11.30
N ALA A 19 17.59 -10.04 10.96
CA ALA A 19 16.74 -11.02 11.62
C ALA A 19 17.35 -11.49 12.93
N ALA A 20 16.52 -11.85 13.90
CA ALA A 20 16.96 -12.25 15.22
C ALA A 20 17.12 -13.79 15.34
N GLY A 21 18.11 -14.22 16.12
CA GLY A 21 18.30 -15.63 16.51
C GLY A 21 18.35 -16.59 15.30
N GLN A 22 17.55 -17.64 15.36
CA GLN A 22 17.49 -18.69 14.33
C GLN A 22 17.02 -18.15 12.96
N TRP A 23 16.28 -17.06 12.92
CA TRP A 23 15.74 -16.46 11.71
C TRP A 23 16.84 -15.81 10.85
N ALA A 24 17.95 -15.38 11.47
CA ALA A 24 19.09 -14.79 10.76
C ALA A 24 19.81 -15.79 9.82
N GLN A 25 19.63 -17.08 10.04
CA GLN A 25 20.28 -18.16 9.27
C GLN A 25 19.26 -19.04 8.53
N LYS A 26 17.98 -18.69 8.55
CA LYS A 26 16.92 -19.49 7.93
C LYS A 26 17.00 -19.53 6.41
N TYR A 27 17.40 -18.47 5.79
CA TYR A 27 17.49 -18.33 4.34
C TYR A 27 18.96 -18.21 3.91
N ASP A 28 19.35 -19.02 2.93
CA ASP A 28 20.66 -18.92 2.30
C ASP A 28 20.67 -17.71 1.34
N PRO A 29 21.53 -16.71 1.54
CA PRO A 29 21.62 -15.56 0.64
C PRO A 29 21.84 -15.94 -0.81
N ALA A 30 22.62 -17.02 -1.08
CA ALA A 30 22.90 -17.48 -2.44
C ALA A 30 21.67 -18.03 -3.18
N GLN A 31 20.60 -18.38 -2.46
CA GLN A 31 19.32 -18.83 -3.02
C GLN A 31 18.31 -17.70 -3.21
N CYS A 32 18.61 -16.49 -2.73
CA CYS A 32 17.74 -15.34 -2.95
C CYS A 32 17.84 -14.87 -4.40
N GLU A 33 16.69 -14.66 -5.01
CA GLU A 33 16.60 -14.10 -6.37
C GLU A 33 17.28 -12.74 -6.47
N ASP A 34 17.75 -12.41 -7.65
CA ASP A 34 18.24 -11.07 -7.93
C ASP A 34 17.07 -10.07 -8.01
N PRO A 35 17.27 -8.82 -7.60
CA PRO A 35 16.24 -7.81 -7.72
C PRO A 35 15.97 -7.44 -9.18
N ILE A 36 14.79 -6.86 -9.42
CA ILE A 36 14.43 -6.24 -10.69
C ILE A 36 15.40 -5.09 -10.98
N GLY A 37 15.98 -5.08 -12.18
CA GLY A 37 16.90 -4.04 -12.61
C GLY A 37 16.25 -2.66 -12.74
N VAL A 38 17.06 -1.63 -12.72
CA VAL A 38 16.60 -0.24 -12.85
C VAL A 38 16.05 0.00 -14.26
N ALA A 39 14.81 0.51 -14.36
CA ALA A 39 14.19 0.87 -15.62
C ALA A 39 14.95 2.02 -16.31
N GLU A 40 15.09 1.93 -17.65
CA GLU A 40 15.71 2.99 -18.44
C GLU A 40 14.84 4.26 -18.48
N ASN A 41 13.54 4.08 -18.72
CA ASN A 41 12.56 5.17 -18.70
C ASN A 41 12.09 5.40 -17.27
N ARG A 42 12.52 6.49 -16.66
CA ARG A 42 12.19 6.84 -15.30
C ARG A 42 12.12 8.35 -15.10
N HIS A 43 11.40 8.76 -14.10
CA HIS A 43 11.35 10.16 -13.67
C HIS A 43 12.64 10.55 -12.93
N TRP A 44 13.03 11.82 -12.97
CA TRP A 44 14.22 12.33 -12.27
C TRP A 44 14.21 12.05 -10.75
N LEU A 45 13.03 11.98 -10.13
CA LEU A 45 12.89 11.53 -8.74
C LEU A 45 13.59 10.19 -8.50
N HIS A 46 13.48 9.24 -9.41
CA HIS A 46 14.13 7.94 -9.25
C HIS A 46 15.65 8.08 -9.20
N ASP A 47 16.23 8.96 -10.03
CA ASP A 47 17.67 9.24 -10.00
C ASP A 47 18.10 9.85 -8.66
N VAL A 48 17.27 10.71 -8.07
CA VAL A 48 17.47 11.24 -6.72
C VAL A 48 17.45 10.11 -5.68
N LEU A 49 16.46 9.21 -5.74
CA LEU A 49 16.34 8.08 -4.81
C LEU A 49 17.52 7.11 -4.91
N LEU A 50 18.07 6.90 -6.11
CA LEU A 50 19.27 6.07 -6.33
C LEU A 50 20.55 6.66 -5.72
N GLN A 51 20.54 7.93 -5.35
CA GLN A 51 21.68 8.60 -4.71
C GLN A 51 21.50 8.76 -3.22
N HIS A 52 20.27 8.70 -2.71
CA HIS A 52 19.95 8.94 -1.31
C HIS A 52 20.31 7.74 -0.43
N GLY A 53 21.06 7.97 0.65
CA GLY A 53 21.62 6.91 1.49
C GLY A 53 20.61 5.99 2.16
N ALA A 54 19.37 6.45 2.37
CA ALA A 54 18.32 5.63 2.98
C ALA A 54 17.53 4.80 1.96
N THR A 55 17.54 5.18 0.67
CA THR A 55 16.72 4.52 -0.36
C THR A 55 17.51 3.73 -1.37
N LYS A 56 18.81 4.03 -1.52
CA LYS A 56 19.70 3.33 -2.45
C LYS A 56 19.98 1.91 -2.01
N ALA A 57 19.77 0.94 -2.89
CA ALA A 57 20.15 -0.44 -2.64
C ALA A 57 21.66 -0.67 -2.71
N PRO A 58 22.20 -1.67 -1.99
CA PRO A 58 23.57 -2.15 -2.16
C PRO A 58 23.86 -2.50 -3.63
N GLN A 59 25.02 -2.09 -4.11
CA GLN A 59 25.44 -2.37 -5.49
C GLN A 59 26.07 -3.76 -5.64
N SER A 60 26.54 -4.34 -4.55
CA SER A 60 27.09 -5.70 -4.54
C SER A 60 25.94 -6.70 -4.52
N ARG A 61 25.95 -7.64 -5.48
CA ARG A 61 24.98 -8.73 -5.55
C ARG A 61 24.93 -9.53 -4.24
N SER A 62 26.09 -9.84 -3.67
CA SER A 62 26.17 -10.63 -2.43
C SER A 62 25.60 -9.87 -1.22
N GLU A 63 25.83 -8.56 -1.14
CA GLU A 63 25.24 -7.74 -0.08
C GLU A 63 23.71 -7.65 -0.25
N MET A 64 23.23 -7.47 -1.48
CA MET A 64 21.79 -7.43 -1.73
C MET A 64 21.10 -8.74 -1.41
N GLN A 65 21.69 -9.87 -1.82
CA GLN A 65 21.19 -11.20 -1.46
C GLN A 65 21.18 -11.42 0.06
N HIS A 66 22.19 -10.92 0.78
CA HIS A 66 22.19 -10.98 2.24
C HIS A 66 21.04 -10.14 2.84
N VAL A 67 20.80 -8.94 2.35
CA VAL A 67 19.67 -8.09 2.77
C VAL A 67 18.34 -8.82 2.55
N ARG A 68 18.13 -9.45 1.39
CA ARG A 68 16.92 -10.22 1.07
C ARG A 68 16.74 -11.40 2.03
N ALA A 69 17.78 -12.16 2.30
CA ALA A 69 17.75 -13.28 3.24
C ALA A 69 17.35 -12.82 4.66
N GLN A 70 17.92 -11.72 5.12
CA GLN A 70 17.59 -11.14 6.43
C GLN A 70 16.13 -10.62 6.48
N TYR A 71 15.65 -10.03 5.40
CA TYR A 71 14.26 -9.59 5.31
C TYR A 71 13.29 -10.77 5.38
N PHE A 72 13.53 -11.84 4.63
CA PHE A 72 12.73 -13.07 4.68
C PHE A 72 12.78 -13.72 6.07
N GLY A 73 13.93 -13.66 6.74
CA GLY A 73 14.08 -14.07 8.13
C GLY A 73 13.17 -13.26 9.07
N ASN A 74 13.11 -11.94 8.90
CA ASN A 74 12.22 -11.07 9.67
C ASN A 74 10.74 -11.40 9.42
N ILE A 75 10.33 -11.65 8.16
CA ILE A 75 8.96 -12.09 7.83
C ILE A 75 8.63 -13.39 8.55
N SER A 76 9.51 -14.39 8.49
CA SER A 76 9.31 -15.66 9.19
C SER A 76 9.21 -15.51 10.70
N HIS A 77 9.92 -14.55 11.26
CA HIS A 77 9.82 -14.24 12.68
C HIS A 77 8.46 -13.63 13.05
N VAL A 78 7.96 -12.70 12.23
CA VAL A 78 6.62 -12.13 12.41
C VAL A 78 5.55 -13.19 12.28
N ASP A 79 5.66 -14.07 11.29
CA ASP A 79 4.74 -15.19 11.08
C ASP A 79 4.68 -16.11 12.30
N GLU A 80 5.82 -16.45 12.92
CA GLU A 80 5.85 -17.20 14.19
C GLU A 80 5.09 -16.46 15.31
N GLN A 81 5.28 -15.13 15.42
CA GLN A 81 4.57 -14.37 16.48
C GLN A 81 3.05 -14.34 16.21
N LEU A 82 2.61 -14.23 14.97
CA LEU A 82 1.21 -14.35 14.59
C LEU A 82 0.67 -15.73 14.96
N GLY A 83 1.41 -16.79 14.66
CA GLY A 83 1.05 -18.17 15.06
C GLY A 83 0.82 -18.29 16.56
N ARG A 84 1.69 -17.71 17.38
CA ARG A 84 1.54 -17.69 18.86
C ARG A 84 0.27 -16.98 19.31
N ILE A 85 -0.11 -15.89 18.65
CA ILE A 85 -1.35 -15.15 18.93
C ILE A 85 -2.56 -16.03 18.57
N PHE A 86 -2.55 -16.68 17.42
CA PHE A 86 -3.63 -17.55 16.97
C PHE A 86 -3.79 -18.77 17.89
N ASP A 87 -2.68 -19.36 18.35
CA ASP A 87 -2.70 -20.46 19.31
C ASP A 87 -3.27 -20.04 20.67
N GLU A 88 -2.99 -18.82 21.11
CA GLU A 88 -3.58 -18.29 22.35
C GLU A 88 -5.09 -18.07 22.20
N LEU A 89 -5.57 -17.54 21.06
CA LEU A 89 -7.01 -17.44 20.78
C LEU A 89 -7.69 -18.81 20.78
N LYS A 90 -7.07 -19.83 20.17
CA LYS A 90 -7.57 -21.21 20.20
C LYS A 90 -7.60 -21.76 21.62
N ARG A 91 -6.54 -21.59 22.39
CA ARG A 91 -6.42 -22.03 23.78
C ARG A 91 -7.52 -21.42 24.68
N ARG A 92 -7.92 -20.18 24.39
CA ARG A 92 -9.00 -19.47 25.09
C ARG A 92 -10.40 -19.87 24.61
N GLY A 93 -10.50 -20.61 23.52
CA GLY A 93 -11.79 -20.92 22.89
C GLY A 93 -12.43 -19.72 22.18
N GLU A 94 -11.63 -18.69 21.86
CA GLU A 94 -12.08 -17.45 21.23
C GLU A 94 -11.89 -17.46 19.71
N TRP A 95 -11.11 -18.38 19.16
CA TRP A 95 -10.76 -18.45 17.73
C TRP A 95 -11.99 -18.45 16.82
N GLU A 96 -13.00 -19.24 17.14
CA GLU A 96 -14.23 -19.36 16.34
C GLU A 96 -15.21 -18.20 16.54
N ASN A 97 -14.83 -17.21 17.33
CA ASN A 97 -15.63 -15.99 17.55
C ASN A 97 -14.78 -14.72 17.37
N THR A 98 -13.65 -14.82 16.67
CA THR A 98 -12.76 -13.68 16.44
C THR A 98 -12.57 -13.45 14.94
N VAL A 99 -12.89 -12.25 14.47
CA VAL A 99 -12.49 -11.76 13.14
C VAL A 99 -11.00 -11.43 13.19
N VAL A 100 -10.25 -11.91 12.23
CA VAL A 100 -8.81 -11.65 12.12
C VAL A 100 -8.53 -10.98 10.80
N VAL A 101 -7.81 -9.86 10.85
CA VAL A 101 -7.26 -9.18 9.66
C VAL A 101 -5.76 -9.06 9.83
N VAL A 102 -5.01 -9.52 8.83
CA VAL A 102 -3.56 -9.34 8.75
C VAL A 102 -3.27 -8.56 7.49
N SER A 103 -2.61 -7.41 7.63
CA SER A 103 -2.21 -6.58 6.50
C SER A 103 -0.90 -5.87 6.82
N SER A 104 -0.39 -5.10 5.87
CA SER A 104 0.76 -4.22 6.00
C SER A 104 0.38 -2.80 5.58
N ASP A 105 1.07 -1.80 6.08
CA ASP A 105 0.94 -0.40 5.66
C ASP A 105 1.53 -0.16 4.27
N HIS A 106 2.66 -0.82 3.95
CA HIS A 106 3.35 -0.79 2.66
C HIS A 106 4.21 -2.04 2.48
N GLY A 107 4.74 -2.23 1.29
CA GLY A 107 5.72 -3.25 0.95
C GLY A 107 7.16 -2.78 1.15
N GLU A 108 8.07 -3.39 0.40
CA GLU A 108 9.51 -3.13 0.48
C GLU A 108 10.14 -3.36 -0.91
N GLN A 109 10.91 -2.41 -1.41
CA GLN A 109 11.60 -2.53 -2.71
C GLN A 109 12.64 -3.65 -2.73
N LEU A 110 13.34 -3.84 -1.64
CA LEU A 110 14.28 -4.93 -1.43
C LEU A 110 15.28 -5.12 -2.59
N GLY A 111 15.74 -3.99 -3.15
CA GLY A 111 16.67 -3.93 -4.28
C GLY A 111 16.01 -3.76 -5.64
N ASP A 112 14.71 -4.00 -5.76
CA ASP A 112 13.99 -3.80 -7.01
C ASP A 112 14.12 -2.34 -7.44
N GLN A 113 14.34 -2.13 -8.74
CA GLN A 113 14.58 -0.81 -9.32
C GLN A 113 15.79 -0.06 -8.68
N GLY A 114 16.72 -0.78 -8.04
CA GLY A 114 17.87 -0.23 -7.34
C GLY A 114 17.57 0.42 -6.00
N LEU A 115 16.37 0.19 -5.45
CA LEU A 115 15.85 0.89 -4.28
C LEU A 115 15.68 -0.04 -3.07
N LEU A 116 15.69 0.55 -1.88
CA LEU A 116 15.25 -0.02 -0.61
C LEU A 116 14.09 0.77 -0.03
N ASN A 117 13.50 0.23 1.00
CA ASN A 117 12.35 0.81 1.68
C ASN A 117 11.12 0.93 0.75
N LYS A 118 10.19 1.77 1.11
CA LYS A 118 8.97 2.07 0.35
C LYS A 118 9.16 3.17 -0.70
N ALA A 119 10.40 3.38 -1.13
CA ALA A 119 10.72 4.46 -2.05
C ALA A 119 10.20 4.19 -3.46
N GLY A 120 9.83 5.26 -4.17
CA GLY A 120 9.39 5.17 -5.55
C GLY A 120 7.88 4.96 -5.71
N TYR A 121 7.50 4.45 -6.86
CA TYR A 121 6.11 4.28 -7.28
C TYR A 121 5.79 2.86 -7.76
N PHE A 122 6.69 1.92 -7.47
CA PHE A 122 6.65 0.56 -7.98
C PHE A 122 5.83 -0.38 -7.11
N GLU A 123 5.34 -1.44 -7.71
CA GLU A 123 4.48 -2.45 -7.10
C GLU A 123 5.08 -3.07 -5.83
N SER A 124 6.39 -3.28 -5.78
CA SER A 124 7.08 -3.84 -4.61
C SER A 124 6.84 -3.05 -3.31
N SER A 125 6.58 -1.74 -3.42
CA SER A 125 6.22 -0.89 -2.26
C SER A 125 4.74 -0.86 -1.95
N TYR A 126 3.85 -1.13 -2.91
CA TYR A 126 2.42 -0.84 -2.77
C TYR A 126 1.51 -2.06 -2.92
N HIS A 127 1.98 -3.15 -3.52
CA HIS A 127 1.24 -4.41 -3.56
C HIS A 127 1.53 -5.21 -2.28
N ILE A 128 0.63 -5.09 -1.33
CA ILE A 128 0.74 -5.68 0.01
C ILE A 128 -0.24 -6.82 0.20
N GLY A 129 0.10 -7.74 1.11
CA GLY A 129 -0.80 -8.82 1.49
C GLY A 129 -1.94 -8.31 2.37
N CYS A 130 -3.13 -8.85 2.14
CA CYS A 130 -4.27 -8.71 3.04
C CYS A 130 -4.95 -10.06 3.23
N ILE A 131 -5.07 -10.50 4.48
CA ILE A 131 -5.76 -11.74 4.84
C ILE A 131 -6.90 -11.37 5.77
N VAL A 132 -8.12 -11.77 5.41
CA VAL A 132 -9.31 -11.54 6.22
C VAL A 132 -9.95 -12.89 6.56
N ARG A 133 -10.09 -13.17 7.85
CA ARG A 133 -10.82 -14.32 8.35
C ARG A 133 -12.03 -13.85 9.15
N VAL A 134 -13.21 -14.23 8.70
CA VAL A 134 -14.47 -14.03 9.42
C VAL A 134 -15.05 -15.40 9.73
N PRO A 135 -15.17 -15.82 10.99
CA PRO A 135 -15.60 -17.18 11.34
C PRO A 135 -16.93 -17.60 10.73
N GLN A 136 -17.87 -16.67 10.59
CA GLN A 136 -19.20 -16.91 10.05
C GLN A 136 -19.21 -17.24 8.54
N TYR A 137 -18.12 -16.93 7.84
CA TYR A 137 -18.00 -17.11 6.38
C TYR A 137 -17.00 -18.23 6.03
N GLU A 138 -17.08 -19.34 6.74
CA GLU A 138 -16.15 -20.46 6.59
C GLU A 138 -16.05 -20.98 5.15
N ALA A 139 -17.15 -20.92 4.39
CA ALA A 139 -17.18 -21.32 2.97
C ALA A 139 -16.24 -20.50 2.06
N ALA A 140 -15.83 -19.33 2.49
CA ALA A 140 -14.87 -18.47 1.76
C ALA A 140 -13.43 -18.65 2.23
N HIS A 141 -13.19 -19.40 3.31
CA HIS A 141 -11.84 -19.57 3.82
C HIS A 141 -10.94 -20.28 2.81
N GLY A 142 -9.75 -19.74 2.60
CA GLY A 142 -8.78 -20.25 1.63
C GLY A 142 -8.95 -19.71 0.21
N ASN A 143 -9.98 -18.91 -0.05
CA ASN A 143 -10.12 -18.25 -1.34
C ASN A 143 -9.12 -17.12 -1.52
N VAL A 144 -8.72 -16.93 -2.77
CA VAL A 144 -7.87 -15.82 -3.21
C VAL A 144 -8.72 -14.85 -4.02
N VAL A 145 -8.72 -13.59 -3.62
CA VAL A 145 -9.36 -12.49 -4.33
C VAL A 145 -8.31 -11.87 -5.25
N ASN A 146 -8.59 -11.82 -6.55
CA ASN A 146 -7.69 -11.30 -7.56
C ASN A 146 -8.07 -9.88 -8.03
N GLU A 147 -9.20 -9.38 -7.56
CA GLU A 147 -9.67 -8.02 -7.82
C GLU A 147 -8.80 -7.01 -7.05
N PHE A 148 -8.70 -5.80 -7.58
CA PHE A 148 -7.95 -4.72 -6.93
C PHE A 148 -8.62 -4.32 -5.62
N THR A 149 -7.91 -4.51 -4.52
CA THR A 149 -8.30 -4.07 -3.18
C THR A 149 -7.32 -3.04 -2.65
N GLU A 150 -7.73 -2.26 -1.67
CA GLU A 150 -6.89 -1.23 -1.07
C GLU A 150 -7.02 -1.31 0.47
N ASN A 151 -6.02 -0.86 1.21
CA ASN A 151 -6.06 -0.88 2.69
C ASN A 151 -7.25 -0.11 3.28
N ILE A 152 -7.73 0.90 2.57
CA ILE A 152 -8.91 1.66 2.96
C ILE A 152 -10.20 0.84 2.96
N ASP A 153 -10.20 -0.35 2.34
CA ASP A 153 -11.34 -1.27 2.29
C ASP A 153 -11.53 -2.06 3.61
N ILE A 154 -10.48 -2.14 4.42
CA ILE A 154 -10.49 -2.92 5.67
C ILE A 154 -11.52 -2.33 6.66
N PHE A 155 -11.51 -1.02 6.85
CA PHE A 155 -12.38 -0.38 7.84
C PHE A 155 -13.88 -0.51 7.50
N PRO A 156 -14.35 -0.17 6.27
CA PRO A 156 -15.74 -0.40 5.90
C PRO A 156 -16.15 -1.87 5.95
N THR A 157 -15.22 -2.81 5.65
CA THR A 157 -15.46 -4.25 5.81
C THR A 157 -15.72 -4.62 7.26
N LEU A 158 -14.89 -4.13 8.18
CA LEU A 158 -15.09 -4.36 9.62
C LEU A 158 -16.43 -3.80 10.12
N CYS A 159 -16.80 -2.58 9.69
CA CYS A 159 -18.10 -1.99 10.02
C CYS A 159 -19.24 -2.93 9.59
N GLU A 160 -19.22 -3.39 8.35
CA GLU A 160 -20.28 -4.25 7.82
C GLU A 160 -20.33 -5.61 8.52
N VAL A 161 -19.18 -6.26 8.74
CA VAL A 161 -19.08 -7.53 9.45
C VAL A 161 -19.59 -7.42 10.90
N MET A 162 -19.43 -6.24 11.52
CA MET A 162 -19.90 -5.97 12.88
C MET A 162 -21.37 -5.48 12.95
N GLY A 163 -22.02 -5.28 11.80
CA GLY A 163 -23.38 -4.77 11.71
C GLY A 163 -23.49 -3.26 11.98
N GLU A 164 -22.39 -2.53 11.85
CA GLU A 164 -22.32 -1.09 12.04
C GLU A 164 -22.44 -0.33 10.71
N ALA A 165 -22.94 0.89 10.77
CA ALA A 165 -23.02 1.76 9.58
C ALA A 165 -21.60 2.16 9.11
N ILE A 166 -21.35 2.08 7.82
CA ILE A 166 -20.11 2.57 7.22
C ILE A 166 -20.14 4.11 7.25
N PRO A 167 -19.14 4.77 7.88
CA PRO A 167 -19.08 6.21 7.91
C PRO A 167 -18.99 6.85 6.52
N LEU A 168 -19.67 7.97 6.30
CA LEU A 168 -19.73 8.65 5.00
C LEU A 168 -18.38 9.11 4.45
N GLN A 169 -17.41 9.34 5.31
CA GLN A 169 -16.06 9.72 4.90
C GLN A 169 -15.15 8.55 4.48
N CYS A 170 -15.65 7.32 4.53
CA CYS A 170 -14.91 6.17 4.00
C CYS A 170 -14.91 6.21 2.47
N ASP A 171 -13.73 6.23 1.88
CA ASP A 171 -13.52 6.09 0.44
C ASP A 171 -13.34 4.62 0.02
N GLY A 172 -13.03 3.74 0.98
CA GLY A 172 -12.90 2.31 0.75
C GLY A 172 -14.24 1.63 0.49
N MET A 173 -14.15 0.48 -0.15
CA MET A 173 -15.29 -0.38 -0.49
C MET A 173 -15.25 -1.64 0.39
N SER A 174 -16.38 -2.03 0.98
CA SER A 174 -16.40 -3.25 1.79
C SER A 174 -16.06 -4.51 0.97
N LEU A 175 -15.21 -5.36 1.54
CA LEU A 175 -14.83 -6.67 0.98
C LEU A 175 -15.89 -7.76 1.26
N SER A 176 -17.03 -7.39 1.83
CA SER A 176 -18.06 -8.34 2.31
C SER A 176 -18.56 -9.29 1.22
N SER A 177 -18.73 -8.80 -0.03
CA SER A 177 -19.15 -9.66 -1.14
C SER A 177 -18.17 -10.81 -1.37
N PHE A 178 -16.85 -10.55 -1.30
CA PHE A 178 -15.85 -11.62 -1.44
C PHE A 178 -15.87 -12.61 -0.28
N LEU A 179 -16.25 -12.18 0.92
CA LEU A 179 -16.47 -13.06 2.07
C LEU A 179 -17.69 -13.98 1.88
N HIS A 180 -18.59 -13.62 0.97
CA HIS A 180 -19.73 -14.45 0.55
C HIS A 180 -19.47 -15.25 -0.74
N ASN A 181 -18.24 -15.27 -1.26
CA ASN A 181 -17.88 -15.85 -2.54
C ASN A 181 -18.58 -15.17 -3.74
N GLU A 182 -18.88 -13.90 -3.63
CA GLU A 182 -19.53 -13.11 -4.66
C GLU A 182 -18.56 -12.07 -5.20
N ILE A 183 -18.59 -11.86 -6.51
CA ILE A 183 -17.89 -10.72 -7.15
C ILE A 183 -18.88 -9.56 -7.22
N PRO A 184 -18.56 -8.40 -6.63
CA PRO A 184 -19.45 -7.24 -6.68
C PRO A 184 -19.75 -6.83 -8.13
N VAL A 185 -20.99 -6.45 -8.42
CA VAL A 185 -21.42 -5.97 -9.76
C VAL A 185 -20.66 -4.70 -10.16
N ARG A 186 -20.26 -3.90 -9.17
CA ARG A 186 -19.43 -2.71 -9.37
C ARG A 186 -18.24 -2.82 -8.43
N TRP A 187 -17.06 -2.88 -9.02
CA TRP A 187 -15.79 -2.89 -8.31
C TRP A 187 -14.78 -2.04 -9.07
N ARG A 188 -13.70 -1.66 -8.41
CA ARG A 188 -12.62 -0.91 -9.05
C ARG A 188 -11.85 -1.78 -10.05
N ASP A 189 -11.42 -1.18 -11.13
CA ASP A 189 -10.62 -1.81 -12.18
C ASP A 189 -9.11 -1.53 -12.03
N ALA A 190 -8.75 -0.76 -11.01
CA ALA A 190 -7.37 -0.40 -10.69
C ALA A 190 -7.23 -0.06 -9.21
N ALA A 191 -6.06 -0.27 -8.65
CA ALA A 191 -5.65 0.34 -7.39
C ALA A 191 -5.07 1.74 -7.65
N THR A 192 -5.37 2.67 -6.75
CA THR A 192 -4.84 4.04 -6.82
C THR A 192 -4.13 4.37 -5.53
N TYR A 193 -2.92 4.90 -5.63
CA TYR A 193 -2.13 5.31 -4.48
C TYR A 193 -1.35 6.58 -4.78
N GLU A 194 -1.00 7.30 -3.72
CA GLU A 194 -0.32 8.57 -3.78
C GLU A 194 0.90 8.57 -2.87
N TRP A 195 1.92 9.29 -3.26
CA TRP A 195 3.08 9.50 -2.43
C TRP A 195 3.53 10.97 -2.49
N ASP A 196 3.68 11.56 -1.31
CA ASP A 196 4.32 12.85 -1.11
C ASP A 196 5.76 12.60 -0.66
N TRP A 197 6.71 12.96 -1.52
CA TRP A 197 8.14 12.67 -1.31
C TRP A 197 8.96 13.91 -0.91
N ARG A 198 8.29 14.93 -0.35
CA ARG A 198 8.96 16.15 0.16
C ARG A 198 10.02 15.84 1.20
N ASP A 199 9.78 14.87 2.07
CA ASP A 199 10.71 14.42 3.10
C ASP A 199 12.04 13.91 2.52
N VAL A 200 12.00 13.26 1.38
CA VAL A 200 13.21 12.81 0.67
C VAL A 200 14.00 14.00 0.17
N LEU A 201 13.34 15.01 -0.42
CA LEU A 201 14.01 16.22 -0.88
C LEU A 201 14.66 16.99 0.26
N ILE A 202 14.00 17.09 1.40
CA ILE A 202 14.54 17.77 2.58
C ILE A 202 15.82 17.09 3.06
N GLY A 203 15.84 15.76 3.05
CA GLY A 203 17.03 14.98 3.42
C GLY A 203 18.21 15.18 2.45
N ILE A 204 17.96 15.52 1.18
CA ILE A 204 18.97 15.72 0.14
C ILE A 204 19.34 17.19 -0.01
N HIS A 205 18.36 18.05 0.15
CA HIS A 205 18.46 19.50 0.02
C HIS A 205 18.02 20.19 1.30
N PRO A 206 18.92 20.29 2.33
CA PRO A 206 18.59 20.88 3.61
C PRO A 206 18.11 22.34 3.53
N GLU A 207 18.39 23.01 2.42
CA GLU A 207 17.88 24.35 2.14
C GLU A 207 16.35 24.35 1.85
N HIS A 208 15.75 23.19 1.59
CA HIS A 208 14.30 23.05 1.46
C HIS A 208 13.71 22.80 2.85
N ASP A 209 13.12 23.84 3.41
CA ASP A 209 12.39 23.76 4.66
C ASP A 209 10.97 23.26 4.43
N ALA A 210 10.68 22.03 4.87
CA ALA A 210 9.33 21.45 4.78
C ALA A 210 8.26 22.30 5.47
N TYR A 211 8.67 23.12 6.43
CA TYR A 211 7.76 24.02 7.16
C TYR A 211 7.44 25.30 6.41
N ARG A 212 8.11 25.56 5.27
CA ARG A 212 7.77 26.70 4.39
C ARG A 212 6.64 26.40 3.42
N TRP A 213 6.05 25.23 3.48
CA TRP A 213 4.81 24.96 2.79
C TRP A 213 3.74 26.00 3.15
N PRO A 214 2.96 26.53 2.22
CA PRO A 214 2.86 26.24 0.77
C PRO A 214 3.73 27.12 -0.14
N TYR A 215 4.73 27.81 0.34
CA TYR A 215 5.41 28.91 -0.34
C TYR A 215 6.54 28.48 -1.29
N ASP A 216 7.00 27.23 -1.21
CA ASP A 216 7.96 26.67 -2.17
C ASP A 216 7.25 25.76 -3.17
N ARG A 217 7.06 26.23 -4.42
CA ARG A 217 6.37 25.46 -5.47
C ARG A 217 7.06 24.13 -5.80
N ARG A 218 8.36 24.02 -5.60
CA ARG A 218 9.08 22.75 -5.82
C ARG A 218 8.62 21.70 -4.82
N LEU A 219 8.22 22.09 -3.64
CA LEU A 219 7.62 21.19 -2.66
C LEU A 219 6.18 20.81 -3.04
N GLU A 220 5.43 21.73 -3.66
CA GLU A 220 4.09 21.42 -4.19
C GLU A 220 4.14 20.40 -5.33
N GLU A 221 5.22 20.40 -6.09
CA GLU A 221 5.45 19.44 -7.18
C GLU A 221 5.93 18.07 -6.69
N SER A 222 6.25 17.93 -5.40
CA SER A 222 6.88 16.74 -4.81
C SER A 222 5.87 15.68 -4.40
N HIS A 223 4.91 15.38 -5.26
CA HIS A 223 4.00 14.27 -5.07
C HIS A 223 3.70 13.57 -6.39
N LEU A 224 3.19 12.38 -6.28
CA LEU A 224 2.76 11.59 -7.42
C LEU A 224 1.49 10.83 -7.09
N THR A 225 0.76 10.48 -8.13
CA THR A 225 -0.39 9.59 -8.07
C THR A 225 -0.19 8.46 -9.06
N VAL A 226 -0.44 7.24 -8.66
CA VAL A 226 -0.38 6.05 -9.50
C VAL A 226 -1.77 5.44 -9.64
N ARG A 227 -2.15 5.12 -10.88
CA ARG A 227 -3.25 4.23 -11.17
C ARG A 227 -2.69 2.94 -11.76
N ARG A 228 -2.85 1.83 -11.02
CA ARG A 228 -2.37 0.49 -11.39
C ARG A 228 -3.57 -0.38 -11.79
N SER A 229 -3.82 -0.51 -13.10
CA SER A 229 -4.78 -1.45 -13.69
C SER A 229 -4.13 -2.79 -14.04
N SER A 230 -4.88 -3.76 -14.52
CA SER A 230 -4.31 -5.06 -14.95
C SER A 230 -3.29 -4.94 -16.08
N GLU A 231 -3.44 -3.97 -16.97
CA GLU A 231 -2.60 -3.79 -18.14
C GLU A 231 -1.54 -2.70 -17.96
N TYR A 232 -1.89 -1.60 -17.27
CA TYR A 232 -1.05 -0.41 -17.21
C TYR A 232 -0.88 0.10 -15.79
N ALA A 233 0.29 0.72 -15.55
CA ALA A 233 0.52 1.57 -14.41
C ALA A 233 0.82 2.99 -14.90
N TYR A 234 -0.14 3.89 -14.73
CA TYR A 234 -0.01 5.29 -15.09
C TYR A 234 0.42 6.08 -13.84
N VAL A 235 1.57 6.75 -13.94
CA VAL A 235 2.14 7.59 -12.88
C VAL A 235 2.07 9.04 -13.34
N HIS A 236 1.39 9.89 -12.57
CA HIS A 236 1.35 11.32 -12.79
C HIS A 236 2.12 12.04 -11.69
N PHE A 237 3.08 12.86 -12.04
CA PHE A 237 3.92 13.59 -11.10
C PHE A 237 3.41 15.03 -10.94
N GLY A 238 3.66 15.61 -9.77
CA GLY A 238 3.25 16.96 -9.43
C GLY A 238 3.87 18.05 -10.32
N ASP A 239 5.00 17.77 -10.98
CA ASP A 239 5.64 18.66 -11.95
C ASP A 239 4.95 18.64 -13.34
N GLY A 240 3.90 17.85 -13.49
CA GLY A 240 3.13 17.70 -14.72
C GLY A 240 3.67 16.64 -15.69
N SER A 241 4.80 16.02 -15.38
CA SER A 241 5.30 14.87 -16.14
C SER A 241 4.51 13.59 -15.83
N TRP A 242 4.69 12.57 -16.65
CA TRP A 242 4.02 11.29 -16.48
C TRP A 242 4.83 10.14 -17.06
N LEU A 243 4.56 8.94 -16.56
CA LEU A 243 5.01 7.67 -17.13
C LEU A 243 3.81 6.72 -17.22
N CYS A 244 3.76 5.91 -18.28
CA CYS A 244 2.76 4.87 -18.44
C CYS A 244 3.47 3.56 -18.74
N PHE A 245 3.51 2.66 -17.77
CA PHE A 245 4.16 1.35 -17.88
C PHE A 245 3.17 0.32 -18.39
N ASN A 246 3.61 -0.56 -19.29
CA ASN A 246 2.84 -1.70 -19.77
C ASN A 246 3.10 -2.90 -18.86
N VAL A 247 2.46 -2.91 -17.70
CA VAL A 247 2.70 -3.93 -16.65
C VAL A 247 1.99 -5.25 -16.92
N GLY A 248 1.04 -5.28 -17.84
CA GLY A 248 0.40 -6.51 -18.28
C GLY A 248 1.34 -7.40 -19.09
N ASP A 249 2.18 -6.80 -19.93
CA ASP A 249 3.18 -7.53 -20.72
C ASP A 249 4.54 -7.60 -20.02
N ASP A 250 4.87 -6.58 -19.20
CA ASP A 250 6.14 -6.47 -18.49
C ASP A 250 5.91 -6.10 -17.00
N PRO A 251 5.70 -7.10 -16.14
CA PRO A 251 5.47 -6.87 -14.71
C PRO A 251 6.70 -6.32 -13.97
N THR A 252 7.84 -6.21 -14.64
CA THR A 252 9.04 -5.60 -14.05
C THR A 252 9.05 -4.06 -14.11
N TRP A 253 8.06 -3.45 -14.77
CA TRP A 253 7.98 -2.01 -14.99
C TRP A 253 9.14 -1.45 -15.83
N GLY A 254 9.71 -2.27 -16.71
CA GLY A 254 10.80 -1.87 -17.62
C GLY A 254 10.31 -1.17 -18.88
N THR A 255 9.08 -1.52 -19.34
CA THR A 255 8.53 -1.07 -20.62
C THR A 255 7.47 0.00 -20.45
N THR A 256 7.65 1.14 -21.12
CA THR A 256 6.67 2.25 -21.12
C THR A 256 6.00 2.39 -22.49
N THR A 257 4.79 2.95 -22.49
CA THR A 257 4.07 3.35 -23.71
C THR A 257 3.84 4.86 -23.76
N THR A 258 3.88 5.43 -24.98
CA THR A 258 3.49 6.80 -25.28
C THR A 258 2.29 6.85 -26.22
N ASP A 259 1.57 5.73 -26.39
CA ASP A 259 0.33 5.70 -27.17
C ASP A 259 -0.69 6.67 -26.58
N ALA A 260 -1.06 7.67 -27.37
CA ALA A 260 -1.91 8.75 -26.91
C ALA A 260 -3.31 8.29 -26.46
N ALA A 261 -3.86 7.25 -27.07
CA ALA A 261 -5.17 6.73 -26.69
C ALA A 261 -5.12 6.01 -25.34
N ILE A 262 -4.07 5.23 -25.10
CA ILE A 262 -3.82 4.54 -23.82
C ILE A 262 -3.59 5.57 -22.72
N VAL A 263 -2.64 6.48 -22.92
CA VAL A 263 -2.28 7.50 -21.94
C VAL A 263 -3.48 8.39 -21.59
N LEU A 264 -4.27 8.81 -22.57
CA LEU A 264 -5.47 9.61 -22.34
C LEU A 264 -6.51 8.83 -21.52
N ARG A 265 -6.74 7.57 -21.83
CA ARG A 265 -7.67 6.70 -21.09
C ARG A 265 -7.26 6.61 -19.61
N GLU A 266 -6.00 6.29 -19.33
CA GLU A 266 -5.51 6.11 -17.96
C GLU A 266 -5.52 7.44 -17.18
N ALA A 267 -5.13 8.55 -17.84
CA ALA A 267 -5.17 9.88 -17.25
C ALA A 267 -6.62 10.33 -16.93
N GLN A 268 -7.57 10.08 -17.83
CA GLN A 268 -8.99 10.39 -17.60
C GLN A 268 -9.58 9.55 -16.45
N ALA A 269 -9.21 8.27 -16.37
CA ALA A 269 -9.65 7.41 -15.27
C ALA A 269 -9.10 7.90 -13.93
N MET A 270 -7.82 8.28 -13.87
CA MET A 270 -7.21 8.90 -12.68
C MET A 270 -7.88 10.22 -12.32
N LEU A 271 -8.15 11.09 -13.28
CA LEU A 271 -8.84 12.35 -13.04
C LEU A 271 -10.26 12.14 -12.49
N THR A 272 -10.98 11.14 -13.03
CA THR A 272 -12.29 10.74 -12.54
C THR A 272 -12.22 10.25 -11.09
N TRP A 273 -11.23 9.41 -10.78
CA TRP A 273 -10.98 8.97 -9.41
C TRP A 273 -10.73 10.16 -8.48
N ARG A 274 -9.87 11.09 -8.85
CA ARG A 274 -9.60 12.30 -8.05
C ARG A 274 -10.83 13.17 -7.84
N ALA A 275 -11.63 13.38 -8.89
CA ALA A 275 -12.86 14.16 -8.79
C ALA A 275 -13.87 13.52 -7.81
N ASN A 276 -13.99 12.21 -7.82
CA ASN A 276 -14.90 11.48 -6.94
C ASN A 276 -14.47 11.48 -5.46
N HIS A 277 -13.17 11.61 -5.18
CA HIS A 277 -12.61 11.50 -3.81
C HIS A 277 -12.24 12.87 -3.23
N ALA A 278 -11.83 13.84 -4.03
CA ALA A 278 -11.42 15.16 -3.58
C ALA A 278 -12.56 15.98 -2.96
N GLU A 279 -13.78 15.81 -3.43
CA GLU A 279 -14.93 16.62 -3.00
C GLU A 279 -15.32 16.40 -1.53
N ARG A 280 -15.05 15.23 -0.95
CA ARG A 280 -15.39 14.96 0.45
C ARG A 280 -14.58 15.83 1.41
N ILE A 281 -13.30 16.03 1.13
CA ILE A 281 -12.43 16.92 1.91
C ILE A 281 -12.88 18.38 1.72
N LEU A 282 -13.18 18.77 0.49
CA LEU A 282 -13.64 20.12 0.16
C LEU A 282 -15.05 20.42 0.67
N ALA A 283 -15.91 19.40 0.74
CA ALA A 283 -17.26 19.50 1.31
C ALA A 283 -17.27 19.68 2.84
N GLY A 284 -16.11 19.65 3.50
CA GLY A 284 -15.99 19.85 4.94
C GLY A 284 -16.67 18.75 5.77
N MET A 285 -16.80 17.54 5.22
CA MET A 285 -17.28 16.39 5.98
C MET A 285 -16.25 16.01 7.03
N LEU A 286 -16.61 16.15 8.29
CA LEU A 286 -15.74 15.88 9.42
C LEU A 286 -16.15 14.60 10.13
N LEU A 287 -15.16 13.88 10.66
CA LEU A 287 -15.39 12.78 11.60
C LEU A 287 -15.99 13.35 12.89
N GLU A 288 -17.12 12.80 13.30
CA GLU A 288 -17.69 13.02 14.63
C GLU A 288 -17.32 11.88 15.59
N ASN A 289 -17.62 12.06 16.85
CA ASN A 289 -17.55 10.99 17.84
C ASN A 289 -18.46 9.84 17.40
N GLY A 290 -17.86 8.70 17.08
CA GLY A 290 -18.56 7.52 16.53
C GLY A 290 -18.24 7.25 15.04
N GLY A 291 -17.39 8.06 14.40
CA GLY A 291 -16.94 7.82 13.03
C GLY A 291 -17.93 8.20 11.93
N ILE A 292 -19.01 8.87 12.25
CA ILE A 292 -20.03 9.33 11.27
C ILE A 292 -19.65 10.72 10.78
N GLY A 293 -19.59 10.90 9.46
CA GLY A 293 -19.37 12.20 8.85
C GLY A 293 -20.54 13.15 9.09
N ARG A 294 -20.26 14.42 9.26
CA ARG A 294 -21.31 15.44 9.28
C ARG A 294 -21.16 16.42 8.13
N LEU A 295 -22.29 16.99 7.76
CA LEU A 295 -22.32 18.08 6.80
C LEU A 295 -21.68 19.36 7.39
N PRO A 296 -21.06 20.20 6.55
CA PRO A 296 -20.57 21.51 6.99
C PRO A 296 -21.66 22.32 7.70
N ALA A 297 -21.25 23.16 8.66
CA ALA A 297 -22.15 24.08 9.31
C ALA A 297 -22.84 24.95 8.26
N GLY A 298 -24.19 24.95 8.22
CA GLY A 298 -25.00 25.66 7.24
C GLY A 298 -25.75 24.76 6.24
N PHE A 299 -25.43 23.46 6.19
CA PHE A 299 -26.24 22.47 5.50
C PHE A 299 -27.04 21.68 6.55
N SER A 300 -28.24 22.13 6.84
CA SER A 300 -29.18 21.29 7.58
C SER A 300 -29.90 20.38 6.61
N SER A 301 -29.92 19.07 6.89
CA SER A 301 -30.91 18.19 6.29
C SER A 301 -32.28 18.63 6.88
N GLU A 302 -33.08 19.35 6.12
CA GLU A 302 -34.50 19.40 6.40
C GLU A 302 -35.14 18.04 6.11
#